data_a617474668934f35032f977af2753085
#
_entry.id   a617474668934f35032f977af2753085
#
_cell.length_a   1.000
_cell.length_b   1.000
_cell.length_c   1.000
_cell.angle_alpha   90.00
_cell.angle_beta   90.00
_cell.angle_gamma   90.00
#
_symmetry.space_group_name_H-M   'P 1'
#
loop_
_entity.id
_entity.type
_entity.pdbx_description
1 polymer ?
#
loop_
_entity_poly.entity_id
_entity_poly.type
_entity_poly.pdbx_seq_one_letter_code
_entity_poly.pdbx_strand_id
1 'polypeptide(L)'
;MVRDGYLSTELNRKRVIPLGFATKFRELRESRGLSPAAADEVFGLMRGTCTNWENGFSEPEEELLEDIAGFFGIRLSDLTGEA
;
A
#
# COMPACT_ATOMS: atom_id res chain seq x y z
N MET A 1 4.85 28.61 -3.17
CA MET A 1 4.69 28.54 -3.02
C MET A 1 4.55 28.25 -3.11
N VAL A 2 4.57 27.86 -2.93
CA VAL A 2 4.40 27.53 -2.77
C VAL A 2 4.15 27.15 -2.72
N ARG A 3 4.08 26.85 -2.50
CA ARG A 3 3.83 26.60 -2.29
C ARG A 3 3.55 26.09 -2.17
N ASP A 4 3.60 25.82 -1.97
CA ASP A 4 3.46 25.48 -1.82
C ASP A 4 3.39 25.04 -1.80
N GLY A 5 3.37 24.85 -1.77
CA GLY A 5 3.59 24.62 -1.59
C GLY A 5 3.69 24.22 -1.63
N TYR A 6 3.89 24.02 -1.32
CA TYR A 6 4.14 23.83 -1.40
C TYR A 6 4.54 23.35 -1.49
N LEU A 7 4.82 22.97 -1.48
CA LEU A 7 5.32 22.74 -1.49
C LEU A 7 5.47 22.12 -1.31
N SER A 8 5.40 21.85 -0.99
CA SER A 8 5.45 21.44 -0.75
C SER A 8 5.10 20.77 -0.89
N THR A 9 4.87 20.55 -0.63
CA THR A 9 4.34 19.99 -0.93
C THR A 9 4.30 19.63 -1.91
N GLU A 10 4.21 19.70 -2.34
CA GLU A 10 4.09 19.45 -3.49
C GLU A 10 4.99 18.61 -4.07
N LEU A 11 5.85 18.72 -3.84
CA LEU A 11 6.80 18.03 -4.36
C LEU A 11 6.77 16.67 -3.96
N ASN A 12 6.31 16.41 -2.92
CA ASN A 12 6.24 15.16 -2.49
C ASN A 12 5.35 14.32 -3.20
N ARG A 13 4.41 14.81 -3.83
CA ARG A 13 3.41 14.05 -4.35
C ARG A 13 3.77 13.14 -5.40
N LYS A 14 4.84 13.29 -6.03
CA LYS A 14 5.16 12.42 -6.99
C LYS A 14 5.50 11.14 -6.47
N ARG A 15 6.04 11.06 -5.32
CA ARG A 15 6.42 9.87 -4.83
C ARG A 15 5.37 9.25 -4.09
N VAL A 16 4.26 9.78 -4.16
CA VAL A 16 3.13 9.29 -3.51
C VAL A 16 2.75 7.92 -3.96
N ILE A 17 3.16 7.49 -5.14
CA ILE A 17 2.76 6.21 -5.61
C ILE A 17 3.07 5.07 -4.67
N PRO A 18 4.29 4.90 -4.20
CA PRO A 18 4.55 3.85 -3.22
C PRO A 18 3.80 4.11 -1.94
N LEU A 19 3.66 5.38 -1.57
CA LEU A 19 2.92 5.69 -0.37
C LEU A 19 1.46 5.40 -0.55
N GLY A 20 0.95 5.53 -1.78
CA GLY A 20 -0.44 5.22 -2.05
C GLY A 20 -0.76 3.79 -1.74
N PHE A 21 0.09 2.87 -2.19
CA PHE A 21 -0.12 1.47 -1.89
C PHE A 21 0.01 1.22 -0.39
N ALA A 22 1.04 1.76 0.23
CA ALA A 22 1.30 1.49 1.64
C ALA A 22 0.11 1.91 2.50
N THR A 23 -0.41 3.10 2.24
CA THR A 23 -1.54 3.60 3.01
C THR A 23 -2.79 2.79 2.75
N LYS A 24 -3.05 2.49 1.48
CA LYS A 24 -4.27 1.76 1.13
C LYS A 24 -4.23 0.35 1.70
N PHE A 25 -3.08 -0.30 1.62
CA PHE A 25 -2.96 -1.66 2.14
C PHE A 25 -3.21 -1.66 3.65
N ARG A 26 -2.64 -0.67 4.36
CA ARG A 26 -2.86 -0.60 5.79
C ARG A 26 -4.34 -0.42 6.11
N GLU A 27 -5.01 0.47 5.38
CA GLU A 27 -6.42 0.70 5.62
C GLU A 27 -7.24 -0.56 5.39
N LEU A 28 -6.95 -1.28 4.32
CA LEU A 28 -7.68 -2.50 4.01
C LEU A 28 -7.41 -3.57 5.05
N ARG A 29 -6.16 -3.71 5.46
CA ARG A 29 -5.78 -4.69 6.47
C ARG A 29 -6.51 -4.42 7.78
N GLU A 30 -6.49 -3.16 8.19
CA GLU A 30 -7.13 -2.78 9.45
C GLU A 30 -8.64 -2.95 9.36
N SER A 31 -9.22 -2.71 8.19
CA SER A 31 -10.66 -2.87 8.04
C SER A 31 -11.09 -4.32 8.20
N ARG A 32 -10.16 -5.26 8.00
CA ARG A 32 -10.46 -6.67 8.21
C ARG A 32 -9.98 -7.16 9.57
N GLY A 33 -9.46 -6.25 10.41
CA GLY A 33 -8.98 -6.63 11.73
C GLY A 33 -7.71 -7.47 11.70
N LEU A 34 -6.92 -7.35 10.63
CA LEU A 34 -5.71 -8.16 10.51
C LEU A 34 -4.51 -7.40 11.01
N SER A 35 -3.68 -8.07 11.82
CA SER A 35 -2.39 -7.52 12.16
C SER A 35 -1.45 -7.72 10.98
N PRO A 36 -0.32 -7.01 10.92
CA PRO A 36 0.63 -7.26 9.84
C PRO A 36 1.07 -8.71 9.79
N ALA A 37 1.29 -9.34 10.93
CA ALA A 37 1.70 -10.74 10.94
C ALA A 37 0.60 -11.64 10.41
N ALA A 38 -0.66 -11.35 10.76
CA ALA A 38 -1.77 -12.14 10.25
C ALA A 38 -1.89 -11.98 8.75
N ALA A 39 -1.69 -10.77 8.24
CA ALA A 39 -1.73 -10.54 6.81
C ALA A 39 -0.61 -11.29 6.09
N ASP A 40 0.59 -11.32 6.68
CA ASP A 40 1.67 -12.11 6.11
C ASP A 40 1.24 -13.55 5.96
N GLU A 41 0.56 -14.10 6.95
CA GLU A 41 0.11 -15.48 6.88
C GLU A 41 -0.96 -15.68 5.83
N VAL A 42 -1.90 -14.75 5.75
CA VAL A 42 -2.99 -14.86 4.79
C VAL A 42 -2.45 -14.92 3.37
N PHE A 43 -1.44 -14.13 3.07
CA PHE A 43 -0.89 -14.08 1.73
C PHE A 43 0.30 -15.01 1.52
N GLY A 44 0.65 -15.81 2.53
CA GLY A 44 1.75 -16.76 2.38
C GLY A 44 3.11 -16.11 2.29
N LEU A 45 3.31 -15.01 3.01
CA LEU A 45 4.53 -14.22 2.89
C LEU A 45 5.45 -14.46 4.08
N MET A 46 6.70 -14.09 3.92
CA MET A 46 7.64 -14.14 5.03
C MET A 46 7.25 -13.10 6.07
N ARG A 47 7.53 -13.42 7.32
CA ARG A 47 7.18 -12.54 8.39
C ARG A 47 7.84 -11.18 8.23
N GLY A 48 7.08 -10.14 8.39
CA GLY A 48 7.58 -8.77 8.27
C GLY A 48 7.41 -8.18 6.89
N THR A 49 6.95 -8.94 5.91
CA THR A 49 6.80 -8.44 4.56
C THR A 49 5.77 -7.32 4.51
N CYS A 50 4.61 -7.52 5.13
CA CYS A 50 3.57 -6.50 5.10
C CYS A 50 4.02 -5.24 5.82
N THR A 51 4.77 -5.39 6.91
CA THR A 51 5.32 -4.23 7.61
C THR A 51 6.24 -3.44 6.70
N ASN A 52 7.10 -4.14 5.93
CA ASN A 52 7.99 -3.47 5.00
C ASN A 52 7.22 -2.71 3.93
N TRP A 53 6.15 -3.31 3.42
CA TRP A 53 5.32 -2.64 2.43
C TRP A 53 4.72 -1.36 3.00
N GLU A 54 4.20 -1.44 4.23
CA GLU A 54 3.52 -0.30 4.83
C GLU A 54 4.49 0.81 5.22
N ASN A 55 5.76 0.47 5.41
CA ASN A 55 6.77 1.46 5.70
C ASN A 55 7.46 1.98 4.44
N GLY A 56 7.07 1.47 3.28
CA GLY A 56 7.62 1.96 2.03
C GLY A 56 8.98 1.39 1.69
N PHE A 57 9.41 0.32 2.36
CA PHE A 57 10.71 -0.27 2.09
C PHE A 57 10.67 -1.20 0.89
N SER A 58 9.52 -1.73 0.54
CA SER A 58 9.40 -2.61 -0.60
C SER A 58 7.96 -2.60 -1.09
N GLU A 59 7.73 -3.19 -2.24
CA GLU A 59 6.39 -3.29 -2.82
C GLU A 59 6.20 -4.69 -3.34
N PRO A 60 4.96 -5.18 -3.38
CA PRO A 60 4.71 -6.49 -3.97
C PRO A 60 4.85 -6.44 -5.48
N GLU A 61 5.12 -7.60 -6.07
CA GLU A 61 5.16 -7.72 -7.51
C GLU A 61 3.74 -7.69 -8.06
N GLU A 62 3.62 -7.47 -9.34
CA GLU A 62 2.32 -7.27 -9.96
C GLU A 62 1.35 -8.42 -9.73
N GLU A 63 1.84 -9.65 -9.85
CA GLU A 63 0.97 -10.80 -9.62
C GLU A 63 0.41 -10.79 -8.20
N LEU A 64 1.25 -10.45 -7.25
CA LEU A 64 0.82 -10.42 -5.86
C LEU A 64 -0.14 -9.28 -5.61
N LEU A 65 0.08 -8.15 -6.28
CA LEU A 65 -0.86 -7.04 -6.18
C LEU A 65 -2.25 -7.45 -6.63
N GLU A 66 -2.32 -8.25 -7.70
CA GLU A 66 -3.61 -8.72 -8.16
C GLU A 66 -4.27 -9.65 -7.15
N ASP A 67 -3.47 -10.51 -6.53
CA ASP A 67 -4.01 -11.40 -5.50
C ASP A 67 -4.51 -10.60 -4.30
N ILE A 68 -3.78 -9.58 -3.91
CA ILE A 68 -4.19 -8.74 -2.78
C ILE A 68 -5.49 -8.01 -3.12
N ALA A 69 -5.57 -7.44 -4.32
CA ALA A 69 -6.79 -6.74 -4.73
C ALA A 69 -7.97 -7.69 -4.74
N GLY A 70 -7.76 -8.91 -5.24
CA GLY A 70 -8.83 -9.90 -5.26
C GLY A 70 -9.27 -10.29 -3.86
N PHE A 71 -8.32 -10.44 -2.94
CA PHE A 71 -8.66 -10.79 -1.56
C PHE A 71 -9.54 -9.72 -0.92
N PHE A 72 -9.22 -8.45 -1.16
CA PHE A 72 -9.99 -7.37 -0.57
C PHE A 72 -11.21 -6.97 -1.41
N GLY A 73 -11.37 -7.57 -2.58
CA GLY A 73 -12.54 -7.29 -3.41
C GLY A 73 -12.52 -5.92 -4.05
N ILE A 74 -11.36 -5.41 -4.37
CA ILE A 74 -11.24 -4.10 -4.99
C ILE A 74 -10.47 -4.23 -6.29
N ARG A 75 -10.46 -3.17 -7.09
CA ARG A 75 -9.73 -3.17 -8.34
C ARG A 75 -8.25 -2.91 -8.07
N LEU A 76 -7.42 -3.39 -8.98
CA LEU A 76 -5.99 -3.18 -8.84
C LEU A 76 -5.67 -1.69 -8.79
N SER A 77 -6.33 -0.88 -9.60
CA SER A 77 -6.07 0.56 -9.60
C SER A 77 -6.42 1.20 -8.27
N ASP A 78 -7.44 0.67 -7.59
CA ASP A 78 -7.79 1.19 -6.27
C ASP A 78 -6.70 0.85 -5.26
N LEU A 79 -6.09 -0.32 -5.39
CA LEU A 79 -5.06 -0.73 -4.47
C LEU A 79 -3.79 0.08 -4.65
N THR A 80 -3.42 0.35 -5.88
CA THR A 80 -2.16 1.05 -6.14
C THR A 80 -2.31 2.57 -6.11
N GLY A 81 -3.54 3.05 -6.06
CA GLY A 81 -3.75 4.49 -6.04
C GLY A 81 -3.67 5.14 -7.40
N GLU A 82 -3.67 4.34 -8.46
CA GLU A 82 -3.63 4.89 -9.80
C GLU A 82 -5.03 5.21 -10.26
N ALA A 83 -5.16 6.29 -10.98
CA ALA A 83 -6.49 6.70 -11.40
C ALA A 83 -6.96 5.98 -12.63
#